data_9e3d565c2b21dd3cb3fe416ea7cc2095
#
_entry.id   9e3d565c2b21dd3cb3fe416ea7cc2095
#
_cell.length_a   1.000
_cell.length_b   1.000
_cell.length_c   1.000
_cell.angle_alpha   90.00
_cell.angle_beta   90.00
_cell.angle_gamma   90.00
#
_symmetry.space_group_name_H-M   'P 1'
#
loop_
_entity.id
_entity.type
_entity.pdbx_description
1 polymer ?
#
loop_
_entity_poly.entity_id
_entity_poly.type
_entity_poly.pdbx_seq_one_letter_code
_entity_poly.pdbx_strand_id
1 'polypeptide(L)'
;MKRIEATIQIDKIGLVSDAIKDMVGGFTILEGNGRGSGQRQTIRGGRGTGTFVAEFNKVATVSTIIEDSKVEAVIKAISDVVFSGKAGDGIIVVSTVDDVLNIASKKRGSEAL
;
A
#
# COMPACT_ATOMS: atom_id res chain seq x y z
N MET A 1 1.75 -16.88 8.61
CA MET A 1 1.28 -15.93 7.59
C MET A 1 1.17 -14.53 8.16
N LYS A 2 1.48 -13.55 7.37
CA LYS A 2 1.38 -12.13 7.73
C LYS A 2 0.65 -11.36 6.66
N ARG A 3 -0.11 -10.37 7.07
CA ARG A 3 -0.67 -9.37 6.18
C ARG A 3 0.26 -8.17 6.14
N ILE A 4 0.61 -7.76 4.94
CA ILE A 4 1.33 -6.51 4.68
C ILE A 4 0.33 -5.52 4.13
N GLU A 5 0.20 -4.37 4.76
CA GLU A 5 -0.62 -3.27 4.27
C GLU A 5 0.24 -2.03 4.14
N ALA A 6 0.48 -1.61 2.92
CA ALA A 6 1.24 -0.40 2.64
C ALA A 6 0.29 0.71 2.22
N THR A 7 0.18 1.76 3.03
CA THR A 7 -0.58 2.95 2.66
C THR A 7 0.40 3.99 2.15
N ILE A 8 0.27 4.35 0.90
CA ILE A 8 1.22 5.14 0.13
C ILE A 8 0.50 6.24 -0.63
N GLN A 9 1.25 7.17 -1.18
CA GLN A 9 0.69 8.15 -2.10
C GLN A 9 0.18 7.46 -3.37
N ILE A 10 -0.95 7.92 -3.90
CA ILE A 10 -1.66 7.26 -4.99
C ILE A 10 -0.81 7.14 -6.26
N ASP A 11 0.08 8.08 -6.51
CA ASP A 11 0.94 8.06 -7.69
C ASP A 11 2.06 7.01 -7.61
N LYS A 12 2.20 6.33 -6.48
CA LYS A 12 3.20 5.28 -6.29
C LYS A 12 2.67 3.86 -6.52
N ILE A 13 1.37 3.71 -6.83
CA ILE A 13 0.76 2.39 -7.03
C ILE A 13 1.51 1.57 -8.07
N GLY A 14 1.83 2.16 -9.21
CA GLY A 14 2.52 1.44 -10.28
C GLY A 14 3.89 0.92 -9.89
N LEU A 15 4.65 1.73 -9.14
CA LEU A 15 5.97 1.34 -8.65
C LEU A 15 5.87 0.18 -7.67
N VAL A 16 4.92 0.24 -6.74
CA VAL A 16 4.73 -0.82 -5.75
C VAL A 16 4.25 -2.10 -6.43
N SER A 17 3.28 -2.00 -7.33
CA SER A 17 2.79 -3.14 -8.08
C SER A 17 3.91 -3.86 -8.83
N ASP A 18 4.73 -3.11 -9.55
CA ASP A 18 5.87 -3.68 -10.29
C ASP A 18 6.91 -4.31 -9.36
N ALA A 19 7.10 -3.73 -8.18
CA ALA A 19 8.10 -4.24 -7.24
C ALA A 19 7.70 -5.59 -6.62
N ILE A 20 6.41 -5.85 -6.41
CA ILE A 20 5.96 -7.03 -5.66
C ILE A 20 5.23 -8.09 -6.48
N LYS A 21 4.83 -7.79 -7.71
CA LYS A 21 3.97 -8.70 -8.52
C LYS A 21 4.54 -10.11 -8.68
N ASP A 22 5.85 -10.26 -8.71
CA ASP A 22 6.51 -11.55 -8.85
C ASP A 22 6.94 -12.16 -7.51
N MET A 23 6.69 -11.45 -6.41
CA MET A 23 7.07 -11.89 -5.05
C MET A 23 5.90 -12.47 -4.28
N VAL A 24 4.67 -12.11 -4.65
CA VAL A 24 3.46 -12.48 -3.92
C VAL A 24 2.46 -13.16 -4.85
N GLY A 25 1.56 -13.96 -4.28
CA GLY A 25 0.54 -14.66 -5.06
C GLY A 25 -0.57 -13.74 -5.58
N GLY A 26 -0.82 -12.66 -4.85
CA GLY A 26 -1.81 -11.66 -5.24
C GLY A 26 -1.80 -10.50 -4.26
N PHE A 27 -2.37 -9.39 -4.66
CA PHE A 27 -2.54 -8.23 -3.78
C PHE A 27 -3.76 -7.43 -4.19
N THR A 28 -4.30 -6.69 -3.24
CA THR A 28 -5.48 -5.84 -3.44
C THR A 28 -5.06 -4.38 -3.24
N ILE A 29 -5.60 -3.50 -4.08
CA ILE A 29 -5.37 -2.07 -3.98
C ILE A 29 -6.71 -1.39 -3.69
N LEU A 30 -6.74 -0.61 -2.61
CA LEU A 30 -7.87 0.24 -2.27
C LEU A 30 -7.42 1.69 -2.28
N GLU A 31 -8.12 2.52 -3.02
CA GLU A 31 -7.83 3.95 -3.10
C GLU A 31 -8.72 4.72 -2.14
N GLY A 32 -8.20 5.81 -1.61
CA GLY A 32 -8.95 6.62 -0.68
C GLY A 32 -8.28 7.96 -0.39
N ASN A 33 -8.74 8.57 0.67
CA ASN A 33 -8.20 9.83 1.16
C ASN A 33 -7.53 9.61 2.51
N GLY A 34 -6.40 10.25 2.72
CA GLY A 34 -5.67 10.14 3.97
C GLY A 34 -5.09 11.46 4.41
N ARG A 35 -4.83 11.55 5.70
CA ARG A 35 -4.16 12.71 6.30
C ARG A 35 -3.18 12.23 7.35
N GLY A 36 -1.92 12.33 7.02
CA GLY A 36 -0.83 12.00 7.94
C GLY A 36 -0.01 13.23 8.30
N SER A 37 1.23 13.01 8.65
CA SER A 37 2.17 14.07 9.03
C SER A 37 2.81 14.77 7.82
N GLY A 38 2.59 14.26 6.62
CA GLY A 38 3.18 14.82 5.41
C GLY A 38 2.49 16.09 4.92
N GLN A 39 3.12 16.74 3.97
CA GLN A 39 2.57 17.93 3.35
C GLN A 39 1.33 17.60 2.53
N ARG A 40 0.27 18.38 2.70
CA ARG A 40 -0.95 18.23 1.92
C ARG A 40 -0.81 18.91 0.56
N GLN A 41 -1.49 18.34 -0.43
CA GLN A 41 -1.45 18.86 -1.79
C GLN A 41 -2.11 20.23 -1.88
N THR A 42 -1.54 21.09 -2.72
CA THR A 42 -2.16 22.36 -3.09
C THR A 42 -2.98 22.15 -4.35
N ILE A 43 -4.25 22.53 -4.30
CA ILE A 43 -5.19 22.37 -5.40
C ILE A 43 -5.52 23.74 -5.96
N ARG A 44 -5.55 23.85 -7.29
CA ARG A 44 -6.03 25.06 -7.96
C ARG A 44 -7.55 25.08 -7.89
N GLY A 45 -8.12 26.18 -7.39
CA GLY A 45 -9.58 26.38 -7.34
C GLY A 45 -10.18 26.52 -8.74
N GLY A 46 -11.43 26.10 -8.91
CA GLY A 46 -12.11 25.86 -10.18
C GLY A 46 -12.01 26.96 -11.20
N ARG A 47 -12.55 28.14 -10.97
CA ARG A 47 -12.51 29.25 -11.96
C ARG A 47 -11.37 30.21 -11.71
N GLY A 48 -10.34 29.77 -11.30
CA GLY A 48 -9.59 30.53 -11.18
C GLY A 48 -8.30 30.93 -10.70
N THR A 49 -8.29 31.76 -9.99
CA THR A 49 -7.13 32.50 -9.60
C THR A 49 -6.62 32.12 -8.22
N GLY A 50 -7.34 31.25 -7.51
CA GLY A 50 -6.96 30.84 -6.18
C GLY A 50 -6.47 29.42 -6.08
N THR A 51 -5.59 29.18 -5.14
CA THR A 51 -5.17 27.84 -4.73
C THR A 51 -5.58 27.60 -3.28
N PHE A 52 -5.82 26.35 -2.93
CA PHE A 52 -6.07 25.98 -1.54
C PHE A 52 -5.37 24.66 -1.22
N VAL A 53 -5.09 24.45 0.07
CA VAL A 53 -4.49 23.22 0.55
C VAL A 53 -5.58 22.19 0.72
N ALA A 54 -5.43 21.03 0.09
CA ALA A 54 -6.39 19.95 0.23
C ALA A 54 -6.47 19.50 1.69
N GLU A 55 -7.68 19.17 2.14
CA GLU A 55 -7.86 18.63 3.49
C GLU A 55 -7.26 17.23 3.59
N PHE A 56 -7.34 16.45 2.52
CA PHE A 56 -6.81 15.09 2.45
C PHE A 56 -5.95 14.93 1.21
N ASN A 57 -4.98 14.03 1.31
CA ASN A 57 -4.22 13.55 0.16
C ASN A 57 -4.88 12.29 -0.41
N LYS A 58 -4.70 12.08 -1.70
CA LYS A 58 -5.10 10.82 -2.33
C LYS A 58 -4.06 9.76 -1.99
N VAL A 59 -4.54 8.66 -1.43
CA VAL A 59 -3.69 7.54 -1.00
C VAL A 59 -4.23 6.23 -1.55
N ALA A 60 -3.39 5.21 -1.51
CA ALA A 60 -3.78 3.85 -1.81
C ALA A 60 -3.22 2.92 -0.74
N THR A 61 -3.99 1.89 -0.38
CA THR A 61 -3.51 0.82 0.47
C THR A 61 -3.36 -0.43 -0.37
N VAL A 62 -2.13 -0.93 -0.42
CA VAL A 62 -1.80 -2.20 -1.09
C VAL A 62 -1.72 -3.27 -0.01
N SER A 63 -2.55 -4.30 -0.13
CA SER A 63 -2.67 -5.36 0.87
C SER A 63 -2.36 -6.72 0.26
N THR A 64 -1.53 -7.50 0.93
CA THR A 64 -1.21 -8.86 0.52
C THR A 64 -0.96 -9.72 1.75
N ILE A 65 -1.20 -11.02 1.61
CA ILE A 65 -0.94 -12.00 2.66
C ILE A 65 0.15 -12.92 2.16
N ILE A 66 1.19 -13.10 2.97
CA ILE A 66 2.39 -13.83 2.59
C ILE A 66 2.88 -14.73 3.72
N GLU A 67 3.79 -15.63 3.36
CA GLU A 67 4.52 -16.42 4.33
C GLU A 67 5.44 -15.54 5.17
N ASP A 68 5.65 -15.94 6.42
CA ASP A 68 6.53 -15.21 7.34
C ASP A 68 7.93 -14.99 6.75
N SER A 69 8.45 -15.97 6.02
CA SER A 69 9.79 -15.91 5.44
C SER A 69 9.95 -14.84 4.37
N LYS A 70 8.86 -14.34 3.80
CA LYS A 70 8.89 -13.32 2.74
C LYS A 70 8.71 -11.89 3.24
N VAL A 71 8.37 -11.72 4.51
CA VAL A 71 7.97 -10.41 5.06
C VAL A 71 9.04 -9.35 4.82
N GLU A 72 10.27 -9.60 5.24
CA GLU A 72 11.33 -8.59 5.13
C GLU A 72 11.66 -8.24 3.69
N ALA A 73 11.65 -9.21 2.78
CA ALA A 73 11.90 -8.97 1.36
C ALA A 73 10.79 -8.10 0.74
N VAL A 74 9.53 -8.35 1.07
CA VAL A 74 8.40 -7.57 0.55
C VAL A 74 8.41 -6.16 1.12
N ILE A 75 8.65 -5.99 2.42
CA ILE A 75 8.77 -4.67 3.05
C ILE A 75 9.88 -3.86 2.36
N LYS A 76 11.04 -4.48 2.15
CA LYS A 76 12.16 -3.81 1.49
C LYS A 76 11.80 -3.40 0.06
N ALA A 77 11.18 -4.28 -0.70
CA ALA A 77 10.80 -4.00 -2.08
C ALA A 77 9.84 -2.81 -2.19
N ILE A 78 8.84 -2.76 -1.30
CA ILE A 78 7.90 -1.63 -1.27
C ILE A 78 8.60 -0.35 -0.81
N SER A 79 9.32 -0.43 0.30
CA SER A 79 9.98 0.74 0.90
C SER A 79 10.97 1.39 -0.07
N ASP A 80 11.76 0.58 -0.78
CA ASP A 80 12.78 1.10 -1.69
C ASP A 80 12.18 1.94 -2.83
N VAL A 81 11.01 1.57 -3.32
CA VAL A 81 10.40 2.29 -4.46
C VAL A 81 9.57 3.51 -4.06
N VAL A 82 9.14 3.59 -2.79
CA VAL A 82 8.33 4.73 -2.33
C VAL A 82 9.12 5.71 -1.47
N PHE A 83 10.30 5.34 -1.00
CA PHE A 83 11.11 6.17 -0.12
C PHE A 83 11.56 7.46 -0.79
N SER A 84 11.28 8.59 -0.17
CA SER A 84 11.84 9.89 -0.53
C SER A 84 12.59 10.55 0.64
N GLY A 85 12.41 10.04 1.84
CA GLY A 85 12.96 10.62 3.07
C GLY A 85 12.16 11.76 3.63
N LYS A 86 11.03 12.08 3.02
CA LYS A 86 10.12 13.15 3.48
C LYS A 86 8.92 12.54 4.19
N ALA A 87 8.38 13.28 5.16
CA ALA A 87 7.12 12.90 5.79
C ALA A 87 6.03 12.79 4.71
N GLY A 88 5.20 11.76 4.80
CA GLY A 88 4.16 11.51 3.81
C GLY A 88 4.47 10.40 2.81
N ASP A 89 5.64 9.77 2.90
CA ASP A 89 5.96 8.60 2.06
C ASP A 89 4.99 7.45 2.29
N GLY A 90 4.48 7.32 3.50
CA GLY A 90 3.54 6.27 3.85
C GLY A 90 4.01 5.41 5.01
N ILE A 91 3.20 4.40 5.29
CA ILE A 91 3.48 3.42 6.35
C ILE A 91 3.25 2.01 5.82
N ILE A 92 3.96 1.06 6.40
CA ILE A 92 3.73 -0.36 6.17
C ILE A 92 3.36 -1.00 7.49
N VAL A 93 2.19 -1.64 7.53
CA VAL A 93 1.68 -2.35 8.70
C VAL A 93 1.81 -3.83 8.46
N VAL A 94 2.31 -4.54 9.45
CA VAL A 94 2.42 -6.01 9.43
C VAL A 94 1.55 -6.56 10.55
N SER A 95 0.65 -7.48 10.21
CA SER A 95 -0.20 -8.13 11.19
C SER A 95 -0.23 -9.64 10.98
N THR A 96 -0.45 -10.37 12.06
CA THR A 96 -0.58 -11.82 12.02
C THR A 96 -1.93 -12.20 11.44
N VAL A 97 -1.92 -13.19 10.54
CA VAL A 97 -3.13 -13.75 9.94
C VAL A 97 -3.32 -15.15 10.49
N ASP A 98 -4.48 -15.40 11.11
CA ASP A 98 -4.77 -16.68 11.72
C ASP A 98 -5.05 -17.76 10.67
N ASP A 99 -5.81 -17.43 9.63
CA ASP A 99 -6.18 -18.39 8.58
C ASP A 99 -6.58 -17.66 7.30
N VAL A 100 -6.47 -18.36 6.18
CA VAL A 100 -6.90 -17.91 4.86
C VAL A 100 -7.54 -19.08 4.15
N LEU A 101 -8.67 -18.85 3.50
CA LEU A 101 -9.31 -19.82 2.60
C LEU A 101 -9.27 -19.28 1.18
N ASN A 102 -8.66 -20.03 0.29
CA ASN A 102 -8.79 -19.74 -1.14
C ASN A 102 -10.15 -20.26 -1.62
N ILE A 103 -11.00 -19.37 -2.08
CA ILE A 103 -12.39 -19.71 -2.42
C ILE A 103 -12.46 -20.72 -3.57
N ALA A 104 -11.58 -20.56 -4.55
CA ALA A 104 -11.60 -21.44 -5.73
C ALA A 104 -11.08 -22.85 -5.42
N SER A 105 -9.92 -22.95 -4.76
CA SER A 105 -9.28 -24.23 -4.49
C SER A 105 -9.80 -24.92 -3.25
N LYS A 106 -10.45 -24.16 -2.34
CA LYS A 106 -10.87 -24.61 -1.01
C LYS A 106 -9.70 -24.98 -0.08
N LYS A 107 -8.49 -24.62 -0.45
CA LYS A 107 -7.32 -24.81 0.39
C LYS A 107 -7.22 -23.72 1.45
N ARG A 108 -6.61 -24.06 2.58
CA ARG A 108 -6.47 -23.17 3.73
C ARG A 108 -5.01 -23.00 4.11
N GLY A 109 -4.75 -21.95 4.88
CA GLY A 109 -3.40 -21.66 5.37
C GLY A 109 -2.44 -21.34 4.24
N SER A 110 -1.19 -21.76 4.39
CA SER A 110 -0.14 -21.48 3.40
C SER A 110 -0.48 -21.97 1.99
N GLU A 111 -1.21 -23.05 1.88
CA GLU A 111 -1.61 -23.60 0.58
C GLU A 111 -2.65 -22.75 -0.14
N ALA A 112 -3.27 -21.79 0.56
CA ALA A 112 -4.24 -20.88 -0.01
C ALA A 112 -3.59 -19.71 -0.75
N LEU A 113 -2.31 -19.47 -0.48
CA LEU A 113 -1.58 -18.31 -1.01
C LEU A 113 -1.10 -18.52 -2.44
#